data_3e5869a0cc159ac16af448b5bb0aa07f
#
_entry.id   3e5869a0cc159ac16af448b5bb0aa07f
#
_cell.length_a   1.000
_cell.length_b   1.000
_cell.length_c   1.000
_cell.angle_alpha   90.00
_cell.angle_beta   90.00
_cell.angle_gamma   90.00
#
_symmetry.space_group_name_H-M   'P 1'
#
loop_
_entity.id
_entity.type
_entity.pdbx_description
1 polymer ?
#
loop_
_entity_poly.entity_id
_entity_poly.type
_entity_poly.pdbx_seq_one_letter_code
_entity_poly.pdbx_strand_id
1 'polypeptide(L)'
;MPLAPIRYALIAIFLIASWPVFGWAQSQPLAVPPLTGHVMDQTGTLSANDIQALEGQLVALEKSRGSQVVVLMVPTTAPEDIAAYANRVGNQWKIGRRDVGDGVLVVVAKN
;
A
#
# COMPACT_ATOMS: atom_id res chain seq x y z
N MET A 1 -55.78 15.30 -17.15
CA MET A 1 -54.87 14.20 -16.91
C MET A 1 -53.87 14.56 -15.83
N PRO A 2 -54.21 14.37 -14.62
CA PRO A 2 -53.36 14.80 -13.53
C PRO A 2 -52.15 13.90 -13.25
N LEU A 3 -52.01 12.76 -13.91
CA LEU A 3 -50.95 11.85 -13.60
C LEU A 3 -49.61 12.14 -14.32
N ALA A 4 -49.65 12.84 -15.44
CA ALA A 4 -48.43 13.12 -16.22
C ALA A 4 -47.39 13.96 -15.44
N PRO A 5 -47.76 15.03 -14.71
CA PRO A 5 -46.78 15.80 -13.95
C PRO A 5 -46.08 14.99 -12.86
N ILE A 6 -46.78 14.04 -12.28
CA ILE A 6 -46.22 13.20 -11.21
C ILE A 6 -45.13 12.28 -11.77
N ARG A 7 -45.35 11.76 -12.95
CA ARG A 7 -44.32 10.89 -13.60
C ARG A 7 -43.05 11.65 -13.86
N TYR A 8 -43.13 12.86 -14.35
CA TYR A 8 -41.92 13.64 -14.64
C TYR A 8 -41.19 14.02 -13.36
N ALA A 9 -41.93 14.32 -12.30
CA ALA A 9 -41.31 14.62 -11.04
C ALA A 9 -40.55 13.44 -10.45
N LEU A 10 -41.09 12.25 -10.57
CA LEU A 10 -40.40 11.03 -10.09
C LEU A 10 -39.12 10.76 -10.87
N ILE A 11 -39.14 10.94 -12.18
CA ILE A 11 -37.96 10.75 -13.02
C ILE A 11 -36.86 11.75 -12.65
N ALA A 12 -37.24 13.01 -12.42
CA ALA A 12 -36.30 14.04 -12.02
C ALA A 12 -35.63 13.72 -10.68
N ILE A 13 -36.39 13.22 -9.72
CA ILE A 13 -35.86 12.84 -8.40
C ILE A 13 -34.87 11.68 -8.54
N PHE A 14 -35.18 10.71 -9.37
CA PHE A 14 -34.29 9.57 -9.61
C PHE A 14 -32.94 10.02 -10.21
N LEU A 15 -32.96 10.93 -11.16
CA LEU A 15 -31.73 11.44 -11.77
C LEU A 15 -30.86 12.19 -10.76
N ILE A 16 -31.48 12.96 -9.87
CA ILE A 16 -30.76 13.68 -8.83
C ILE A 16 -30.13 12.72 -7.85
N ALA A 17 -30.83 11.64 -7.48
CA ALA A 17 -30.33 10.66 -6.52
C ALA A 17 -29.10 9.89 -7.05
N SER A 18 -28.98 9.72 -8.35
CA SER A 18 -27.84 9.01 -8.92
C SER A 18 -26.59 9.88 -9.09
N TRP A 19 -26.71 11.18 -8.97
CA TRP A 19 -25.62 12.11 -9.24
C TRP A 19 -24.49 12.10 -8.20
N PRO A 20 -24.74 12.04 -6.88
CA PRO A 20 -23.69 12.24 -5.87
C PRO A 20 -22.61 11.16 -5.80
N VAL A 21 -22.83 10.00 -6.42
CA VAL A 21 -21.92 8.86 -6.25
C VAL A 21 -20.54 9.15 -6.82
N PHE A 22 -20.44 9.94 -7.88
CA PHE A 22 -19.15 10.22 -8.52
C PHE A 22 -18.32 11.28 -7.80
N GLY A 23 -18.95 12.18 -7.07
CA GLY A 23 -18.22 13.25 -6.39
C GLY A 23 -17.42 12.80 -5.19
N TRP A 24 -17.61 11.56 -4.76
CA TRP A 24 -16.99 11.05 -3.54
C TRP A 24 -15.92 10.02 -3.79
N ALA A 25 -15.45 9.90 -5.04
CA ALA A 25 -14.32 9.05 -5.35
C ALA A 25 -13.07 9.68 -4.74
N GLN A 26 -12.68 9.21 -3.59
CA GLN A 26 -11.54 9.74 -2.85
C GLN A 26 -10.26 9.01 -3.22
N SER A 27 -9.13 9.67 -3.02
CA SER A 27 -7.84 9.01 -3.09
C SER A 27 -7.79 7.91 -2.05
N GLN A 28 -7.46 6.72 -2.49
CA GLN A 28 -7.34 5.58 -1.59
C GLN A 28 -5.89 5.35 -1.23
N PRO A 29 -5.62 4.76 -0.07
CA PRO A 29 -4.27 4.34 0.26
C PRO A 29 -3.72 3.40 -0.80
N LEU A 30 -2.41 3.44 -0.99
CA LEU A 30 -1.76 2.56 -1.94
C LEU A 30 -1.87 1.11 -1.48
N ALA A 31 -2.05 0.21 -2.45
CA ALA A 31 -2.06 -1.21 -2.14
C ALA A 31 -0.69 -1.62 -1.62
N VAL A 32 -0.68 -2.51 -0.63
CA VAL A 32 0.56 -3.09 -0.13
C VAL A 32 1.05 -4.10 -1.17
N PRO A 33 2.28 -3.96 -1.68
CA PRO A 33 2.78 -4.93 -2.65
C PRO A 33 3.01 -6.30 -1.99
N PRO A 34 2.98 -7.37 -2.76
CA PRO A 34 3.30 -8.69 -2.20
C PRO A 34 4.77 -8.74 -1.77
N LEU A 35 5.03 -9.42 -0.67
CA LEU A 35 6.39 -9.60 -0.17
C LEU A 35 7.08 -10.66 -1.03
N THR A 36 8.04 -10.24 -1.83
CA THR A 36 8.75 -11.14 -2.77
C THR A 36 10.21 -11.34 -2.42
N GLY A 37 10.73 -10.61 -1.44
CA GLY A 37 12.13 -10.71 -1.04
C GLY A 37 12.41 -9.75 0.10
N HIS A 38 13.67 -9.65 0.48
CA HIS A 38 14.11 -8.74 1.54
C HIS A 38 14.34 -7.32 1.03
N VAL A 39 14.53 -7.16 -0.28
CA VAL A 39 14.74 -5.85 -0.90
C VAL A 39 13.80 -5.70 -2.06
N MET A 40 12.94 -4.70 -1.99
CA MET A 40 11.96 -4.41 -3.03
C MET A 40 12.07 -2.94 -3.40
N ASP A 41 12.58 -2.66 -4.58
CA ASP A 41 12.76 -1.30 -5.07
C ASP A 41 11.82 -1.05 -6.25
N GLN A 42 10.72 -0.36 -5.98
CA GLN A 42 9.76 0.01 -7.02
C GLN A 42 10.15 1.30 -7.74
N THR A 43 11.26 1.90 -7.36
CA THR A 43 11.70 3.19 -7.93
C THR A 43 12.76 3.05 -8.99
N GLY A 44 13.37 1.87 -9.12
CA GLY A 44 14.48 1.67 -10.03
C GLY A 44 15.75 2.43 -9.64
N THR A 45 15.89 2.78 -8.38
CA THR A 45 17.04 3.53 -7.89
C THR A 45 18.26 2.64 -7.72
N LEU A 46 18.07 1.42 -7.23
CA LEU A 46 19.18 0.47 -7.04
C LEU A 46 19.37 -0.35 -8.29
N SER A 47 20.63 -0.67 -8.59
CA SER A 47 20.94 -1.60 -9.68
C SER A 47 20.55 -3.03 -9.30
N ALA A 48 20.44 -3.90 -10.30
CA ALA A 48 20.16 -5.31 -10.05
C ALA A 48 21.23 -5.94 -9.17
N ASN A 49 22.50 -5.57 -9.40
CA ASN A 49 23.61 -6.07 -8.60
C ASN A 49 23.53 -5.61 -7.15
N ASP A 50 23.17 -4.36 -6.93
CA ASP A 50 22.99 -3.84 -5.58
C ASP A 50 21.86 -4.55 -4.84
N ILE A 51 20.76 -4.78 -5.53
CA ILE A 51 19.62 -5.50 -4.95
C ILE A 51 20.04 -6.91 -4.55
N GLN A 52 20.74 -7.62 -5.43
CA GLN A 52 21.19 -8.98 -5.14
C GLN A 52 22.18 -9.02 -3.97
N ALA A 53 23.11 -8.08 -3.93
CA ALA A 53 24.09 -8.03 -2.86
C ALA A 53 23.43 -7.76 -1.51
N LEU A 54 22.52 -6.81 -1.48
CA LEU A 54 21.79 -6.46 -0.26
C LEU A 54 20.86 -7.61 0.16
N GLU A 55 20.16 -8.21 -0.80
CA GLU A 55 19.30 -9.35 -0.54
C GLU A 55 20.09 -10.49 0.13
N GLY A 56 21.27 -10.79 -0.39
CA GLY A 56 22.14 -11.83 0.18
C GLY A 56 22.55 -11.52 1.61
N GLN A 57 22.89 -10.27 1.89
CA GLN A 57 23.26 -9.85 3.24
C GLN A 57 22.10 -9.99 4.22
N LEU A 58 20.89 -9.61 3.79
CA LEU A 58 19.72 -9.67 4.66
C LEU A 58 19.27 -11.11 4.90
N VAL A 59 19.36 -11.96 3.89
CA VAL A 59 19.08 -13.39 4.05
C VAL A 59 20.08 -14.02 5.03
N ALA A 60 21.37 -13.68 4.91
CA ALA A 60 22.39 -14.18 5.82
C ALA A 60 22.14 -13.72 7.25
N LEU A 61 21.73 -12.48 7.44
CA LEU A 61 21.40 -11.94 8.76
C LEU A 61 20.24 -12.69 9.38
N GLU A 62 19.20 -12.95 8.61
CA GLU A 62 18.05 -13.69 9.10
C GLU A 62 18.44 -15.11 9.51
N LYS A 63 19.26 -15.79 8.72
CA LYS A 63 19.71 -17.14 9.01
C LYS A 63 20.59 -17.20 10.24
N SER A 64 21.50 -16.24 10.41
CA SER A 64 22.47 -16.28 11.50
C SER A 64 21.91 -15.76 12.83
N ARG A 65 21.01 -14.78 12.77
CA ARG A 65 20.52 -14.10 13.97
C ARG A 65 19.01 -14.15 14.16
N GLY A 66 18.28 -14.65 13.17
CA GLY A 66 16.83 -14.69 13.22
C GLY A 66 16.16 -13.33 13.00
N SER A 67 16.94 -12.30 12.70
CA SER A 67 16.40 -10.95 12.50
C SER A 67 15.93 -10.80 11.06
N GLN A 68 14.64 -10.52 10.88
CA GLN A 68 14.06 -10.29 9.58
C GLN A 68 14.10 -8.80 9.26
N VAL A 69 14.90 -8.42 8.28
CA VAL A 69 15.00 -7.03 7.82
C VAL A 69 14.53 -6.99 6.38
N VAL A 70 13.58 -6.12 6.10
CA VAL A 70 13.01 -5.96 4.76
C VAL A 70 13.06 -4.48 4.39
N VAL A 71 13.52 -4.20 3.17
CA VAL A 71 13.61 -2.84 2.63
C VAL A 71 12.60 -2.70 1.49
N LEU A 72 11.75 -1.70 1.59
CA LEU A 72 10.79 -1.37 0.56
C LEU A 72 11.01 0.08 0.13
N MET A 73 11.34 0.28 -1.14
CA MET A 73 11.47 1.60 -1.72
C MET A 73 10.29 1.86 -2.65
N VAL A 74 9.59 2.96 -2.41
CA VAL A 74 8.41 3.35 -3.17
C VAL A 74 8.55 4.79 -3.65
N PRO A 75 7.89 5.16 -4.77
CA PRO A 75 7.96 6.54 -5.23
C PRO A 75 7.34 7.53 -4.24
N THR A 76 6.26 7.13 -3.61
CA THR A 76 5.54 7.95 -2.64
C THR A 76 4.67 7.04 -1.78
N THR A 77 4.31 7.52 -0.60
CA THR A 77 3.30 6.86 0.24
C THR A 77 1.97 7.62 0.23
N ALA A 78 1.90 8.77 -0.46
CA ALA A 78 0.68 9.56 -0.49
C ALA A 78 -0.51 8.71 -0.97
N PRO A 79 -1.70 8.95 -0.43
CA PRO A 79 -2.08 10.04 0.49
C PRO A 79 -1.78 9.79 1.97
N GLU A 80 -1.26 8.62 2.34
CA GLU A 80 -0.89 8.32 3.71
C GLU A 80 0.44 8.98 4.08
N ASP A 81 0.65 9.27 5.36
CA ASP A 81 2.00 9.56 5.81
C ASP A 81 2.83 8.27 5.85
N ILE A 82 4.14 8.42 5.87
CA ILE A 82 5.04 7.27 5.76
C ILE A 82 4.91 6.32 6.95
N ALA A 83 4.66 6.84 8.14
CA ALA A 83 4.53 5.99 9.33
C ALA A 83 3.28 5.10 9.25
N ALA A 84 2.16 5.67 8.82
CA ALA A 84 0.93 4.90 8.65
C ALA A 84 1.07 3.83 7.56
N TYR A 85 1.68 4.20 6.45
CA TYR A 85 1.93 3.26 5.36
C TYR A 85 2.84 2.12 5.82
N ALA A 86 3.95 2.44 6.46
CA ALA A 86 4.90 1.43 6.94
C ALA A 86 4.27 0.48 7.95
N ASN A 87 3.45 1.02 8.84
CA ASN A 87 2.74 0.20 9.82
C ASN A 87 1.79 -0.79 9.15
N ARG A 88 1.06 -0.32 8.13
CA ARG A 88 0.14 -1.16 7.39
C ARG A 88 0.87 -2.27 6.62
N VAL A 89 1.98 -1.92 5.98
CA VAL A 89 2.82 -2.90 5.27
C VAL A 89 3.38 -3.94 6.25
N GLY A 90 3.95 -3.49 7.35
CA GLY A 90 4.52 -4.38 8.34
C GLY A 90 3.52 -5.36 8.92
N ASN A 91 2.31 -4.88 9.17
CA ASN A 91 1.25 -5.73 9.69
C ASN A 91 0.78 -6.75 8.65
N GLN A 92 0.68 -6.35 7.40
CA GLN A 92 0.23 -7.25 6.34
C GLN A 92 1.27 -8.32 6.03
N TRP A 93 2.53 -7.94 6.03
CA TRP A 93 3.63 -8.88 5.77
C TRP A 93 4.00 -9.70 7.00
N LYS A 94 3.52 -9.32 8.17
CA LYS A 94 3.81 -9.99 9.44
C LYS A 94 5.31 -10.09 9.70
N ILE A 95 5.99 -8.98 9.50
CA ILE A 95 7.43 -8.90 9.73
C ILE A 95 7.69 -9.02 11.23
N GLY A 96 8.70 -9.77 11.61
CA GLY A 96 9.00 -10.02 13.00
C GLY A 96 8.04 -11.01 13.61
N ARG A 97 8.00 -12.21 13.07
CA ARG A 97 7.08 -13.24 13.52
C ARG A 97 7.25 -13.53 15.00
N ARG A 98 6.14 -13.94 15.62
CA ARG A 98 6.07 -14.15 17.07
C ARG A 98 7.09 -15.15 17.63
N ASP A 99 7.64 -16.05 16.81
CA ASP A 99 8.63 -17.01 17.25
C ASP A 99 10.00 -16.37 17.42
N VAL A 100 10.28 -15.34 16.67
CA VAL A 100 11.59 -14.70 16.61
C VAL A 100 11.56 -13.31 17.25
N GLY A 101 10.49 -12.56 17.02
CA GLY A 101 10.31 -11.26 17.64
C GLY A 101 11.08 -10.12 17.02
N ASP A 102 12.07 -10.40 16.18
CA ASP A 102 12.94 -9.37 15.61
C ASP A 102 12.60 -9.13 14.16
N GLY A 103 11.92 -8.04 13.90
CA GLY A 103 11.60 -7.63 12.54
C GLY A 103 11.78 -6.14 12.36
N VAL A 104 12.41 -5.75 11.26
CA VAL A 104 12.62 -4.36 10.91
C VAL A 104 12.15 -4.16 9.48
N LEU A 105 11.28 -3.20 9.29
CA LEU A 105 10.86 -2.76 7.97
C LEU A 105 11.41 -1.36 7.73
N VAL A 106 12.20 -1.22 6.66
CA VAL A 106 12.71 0.08 6.22
C VAL A 106 11.91 0.50 5.01
N VAL A 107 11.19 1.60 5.13
CA VAL A 107 10.42 2.16 4.01
C VAL A 107 11.09 3.45 3.58
N VAL A 108 11.42 3.51 2.30
CA VAL A 108 12.00 4.71 1.69
C VAL A 108 11.00 5.24 0.67
N ALA A 109 10.49 6.42 0.92
CA ALA A 109 9.65 7.14 -0.03
C ALA A 109 10.52 8.15 -0.76
N LYS A 110 10.65 8.03 -2.06
CA LYS A 110 11.58 8.84 -2.82
C LYS A 110 11.12 10.29 -2.95
N ASN A 111 9.81 10.53 -2.91
CA ASN A 111 9.24 11.88 -3.00
C ASN A 111 8.52 12.29 -1.73
#